data_9badb5a487d229447930e47131976a7b
#
_entry.id   9badb5a487d229447930e47131976a7b
#
_cell.length_a   1.000
_cell.length_b   1.000
_cell.length_c   1.000
_cell.angle_alpha   90.00
_cell.angle_beta   90.00
_cell.angle_gamma   90.00
#
_symmetry.space_group_name_H-M   'P 1'
#
loop_
_entity.id
_entity.type
_entity.pdbx_description
1 polymer ?
#
loop_
_entity_poly.entity_id
_entity_poly.type
_entity_poly.pdbx_seq_one_letter_code
_entity_poly.pdbx_strand_id
1 'polypeptide(L)'
;MEGAPPYATYGEIPREVGRALRNAHITPQSRDEGKTLDYANLCASCNTSKHTRNEKHCDEAQGSRELPVSPLQEDCISYFFFGSDGEILPNPKLTEEEQEMASATISILRLNSNSLITARKQILQETVNLIKELGKLTVLDRLFQRNAQGAFAPYYFVPLRHFQRI
;
A
#
# COMPACT_ATOMS: atom_id res chain seq x y z
N MET A 1 -20.84 8.43 -2.39
CA MET A 1 -19.39 8.56 -2.06
C MET A 1 -18.70 7.55 -2.95
N GLU A 2 -18.07 8.01 -4.03
CA GLU A 2 -17.27 7.13 -4.89
C GLU A 2 -16.02 6.75 -4.09
N GLY A 3 -15.88 5.46 -3.80
CA GLY A 3 -14.73 4.92 -3.09
C GLY A 3 -13.44 5.23 -3.86
N ALA A 4 -12.37 5.52 -3.15
CA ALA A 4 -11.04 5.61 -3.76
C ALA A 4 -10.78 4.31 -4.51
N PRO A 5 -10.18 4.36 -5.71
CA PRO A 5 -9.89 3.15 -6.45
C PRO A 5 -8.97 2.23 -5.62
N PRO A 6 -9.26 0.94 -5.56
CA PRO A 6 -8.60 -0.02 -4.65
C PRO A 6 -7.09 -0.20 -4.88
N TYR A 7 -6.53 0.36 -5.94
CA TYR A 7 -5.13 0.14 -6.33
C TYR A 7 -4.08 0.96 -5.56
N ALA A 8 -4.51 1.80 -4.64
CA ALA A 8 -3.61 2.63 -3.83
C ALA A 8 -3.20 1.99 -2.50
N THR A 9 -3.56 0.73 -2.27
CA THR A 9 -3.68 0.18 -0.92
C THR A 9 -2.36 -0.22 -0.29
N TYR A 10 -1.36 -0.63 -1.07
CA TYR A 10 -0.09 -1.12 -0.49
C TYR A 10 1.05 -0.12 -0.49
N GLY A 11 0.93 0.98 -1.18
CA GLY A 11 1.94 2.03 -1.24
C GLY A 11 1.70 2.91 -2.45
N GLU A 12 1.08 4.07 -2.26
CA GLU A 12 1.02 5.07 -3.33
C GLU A 12 2.43 5.57 -3.60
N ILE A 13 2.88 5.35 -4.82
CA ILE A 13 4.17 5.79 -5.28
C ILE A 13 4.05 7.26 -5.66
N PRO A 14 4.92 8.14 -5.14
CA PRO A 14 4.97 9.52 -5.61
C PRO A 14 5.21 9.56 -7.12
N ARG A 15 4.29 10.14 -7.88
CA ARG A 15 4.46 10.34 -9.34
C ARG A 15 5.71 11.16 -9.67
N GLU A 16 6.20 11.95 -8.72
CA GLU A 16 7.33 12.88 -8.89
C GLU A 16 8.72 12.23 -8.81
N VAL A 17 8.83 10.97 -8.40
CA VAL A 17 10.14 10.33 -8.20
C VAL A 17 10.60 9.54 -9.43
N GLY A 18 10.07 9.79 -10.62
CA GLY A 18 10.54 9.15 -11.87
C GLY A 18 10.46 7.61 -11.89
N ARG A 19 9.72 7.02 -10.97
CA ARG A 19 9.46 5.58 -10.95
C ARG A 19 8.31 5.27 -11.87
N ALA A 20 8.58 4.61 -12.98
CA ALA A 20 7.54 4.11 -13.85
C ALA A 20 6.64 3.14 -13.05
N LEU A 21 5.33 3.33 -13.14
CA LEU A 21 4.36 2.33 -12.73
C LEU A 21 4.35 1.21 -13.77
N ARG A 22 4.02 0.02 -13.33
CA ARG A 22 3.75 -1.12 -14.22
C ARG A 22 2.40 -1.73 -13.91
N ASN A 23 1.81 -2.38 -14.89
CA ASN A 23 0.63 -3.20 -14.66
C ASN A 23 1.06 -4.50 -13.98
N ALA A 24 0.40 -4.80 -12.88
CA ALA A 24 0.55 -6.06 -12.14
C ALA A 24 -0.71 -6.90 -12.26
N HIS A 25 -0.55 -8.21 -12.28
CA HIS A 25 -1.65 -9.16 -12.29
C HIS A 25 -1.86 -9.67 -10.86
N ILE A 26 -3.09 -9.55 -10.35
CA ILE A 26 -3.45 -10.07 -9.02
C ILE A 26 -3.38 -11.60 -9.01
N THR A 27 -4.06 -12.24 -9.95
CA THR A 27 -3.84 -13.64 -10.27
C THR A 27 -2.70 -13.70 -11.29
N PRO A 28 -1.55 -14.32 -10.96
CA PRO A 28 -0.42 -14.37 -11.87
C PRO A 28 -0.77 -15.02 -13.21
N GLN A 29 -0.23 -14.48 -14.31
CA GLN A 29 -0.45 -15.02 -15.68
C GLN A 29 -0.12 -16.51 -15.80
N SER A 30 0.91 -16.96 -15.08
CA SER A 30 1.31 -18.38 -15.05
C SER A 30 0.29 -19.30 -14.36
N ARG A 31 -0.68 -18.75 -13.65
CA ARG A 31 -1.76 -19.48 -12.98
C ARG A 31 -3.04 -19.53 -13.81
N ASP A 32 -3.33 -18.43 -14.51
CA ASP A 32 -4.55 -18.32 -15.32
C ASP A 32 -4.28 -17.36 -16.49
N GLU A 33 -3.95 -17.94 -17.65
CA GLU A 33 -3.69 -17.17 -18.88
C GLU A 33 -4.94 -16.43 -19.37
N GLY A 34 -6.15 -16.95 -19.08
CA GLY A 34 -7.41 -16.33 -19.46
C GLY A 34 -7.64 -14.97 -18.79
N LYS A 35 -6.99 -14.71 -17.65
CA LYS A 35 -7.07 -13.45 -16.92
C LYS A 35 -6.01 -12.43 -17.30
N THR A 36 -5.18 -12.71 -18.30
CA THR A 36 -4.08 -11.82 -18.70
C THR A 36 -4.56 -10.43 -19.13
N LEU A 37 -5.69 -10.36 -19.82
CA LEU A 37 -6.29 -9.11 -20.31
C LEU A 37 -7.54 -8.69 -19.54
N ASP A 38 -7.84 -9.37 -18.43
CA ASP A 38 -8.97 -9.03 -17.59
C ASP A 38 -8.63 -7.79 -16.73
N TYR A 39 -9.35 -6.69 -16.96
CA TYR A 39 -9.19 -5.45 -16.19
C TYR A 39 -9.41 -5.65 -14.69
N ALA A 40 -10.32 -6.55 -14.31
CA ALA A 40 -10.57 -6.89 -12.91
C ALA A 40 -9.40 -7.65 -12.25
N ASN A 41 -8.43 -8.11 -13.06
CA ASN A 41 -7.19 -8.76 -12.58
C ASN A 41 -5.98 -7.84 -12.62
N LEU A 42 -6.14 -6.56 -12.97
CA LEU A 42 -5.02 -5.64 -13.15
C LEU A 42 -5.00 -4.57 -12.05
N CYS A 43 -3.82 -4.28 -11.54
CA CYS A 43 -3.57 -3.14 -10.67
C CYS A 43 -2.26 -2.43 -11.05
N ALA A 44 -2.12 -1.17 -10.60
CA ALA A 44 -0.86 -0.46 -10.73
C ALA A 44 0.11 -0.90 -9.62
N SER A 45 1.33 -1.21 -10.00
CA SER A 45 2.40 -1.60 -9.08
C SER A 45 3.65 -0.77 -9.29
N CYS A 46 4.50 -0.70 -8.25
CA CYS A 46 5.80 -0.05 -8.38
C CYS A 46 6.74 -0.85 -9.28
N ASN A 47 7.42 -0.14 -10.18
CA ASN A 47 8.47 -0.75 -10.99
C ASN A 47 9.78 -0.79 -10.21
N THR A 48 10.14 -1.97 -9.72
CA THR A 48 11.41 -2.23 -9.02
C THR A 48 12.39 -3.02 -9.88
N SER A 49 12.18 -3.08 -11.20
CA SER A 49 13.01 -3.88 -12.12
C SER A 49 14.50 -3.52 -12.10
N LYS A 50 14.83 -2.25 -11.80
CA LYS A 50 16.21 -1.76 -11.67
C LYS A 50 16.85 -1.99 -10.29
N HIS A 51 16.07 -2.50 -9.32
CA HIS A 51 16.54 -2.78 -7.98
C HIS A 51 17.27 -4.12 -7.93
N THR A 52 18.15 -4.28 -6.97
CA THR A 52 18.75 -5.59 -6.69
C THR A 52 17.67 -6.59 -6.26
N ARG A 53 17.95 -7.87 -6.36
CA ARG A 53 17.00 -8.94 -6.00
C ARG A 53 16.44 -8.78 -4.57
N ASN A 54 17.25 -8.29 -3.66
CA ASN A 54 16.86 -8.12 -2.25
C ASN A 54 15.99 -6.87 -1.99
N GLU A 55 16.01 -5.90 -2.92
CA GLU A 55 15.25 -4.66 -2.84
C GLU A 55 13.94 -4.70 -3.62
N LYS A 56 13.71 -5.76 -4.40
CA LYS A 56 12.45 -5.96 -5.13
C LYS A 56 11.30 -6.14 -4.16
N HIS A 57 10.22 -5.43 -4.42
CA HIS A 57 8.97 -5.50 -3.67
C HIS A 57 7.76 -5.42 -4.60
N CYS A 58 6.54 -5.49 -4.06
CA CYS A 58 5.28 -5.49 -4.80
C CYS A 58 5.22 -6.66 -5.80
N ASP A 59 4.74 -6.46 -7.04
CA ASP A 59 4.57 -7.55 -8.00
C ASP A 59 5.88 -8.20 -8.43
N GLU A 60 6.99 -7.46 -8.46
CA GLU A 60 8.31 -8.04 -8.72
C GLU A 60 8.74 -9.07 -7.65
N ALA A 61 8.27 -8.89 -6.43
CA ALA A 61 8.47 -9.86 -5.36
C ALA A 61 7.40 -10.95 -5.37
N GLN A 62 6.17 -10.64 -5.79
CA GLN A 62 5.07 -11.60 -5.87
C GLN A 62 5.41 -12.80 -6.76
N GLY A 63 5.86 -12.53 -7.99
CA GLY A 63 6.12 -13.58 -8.99
C GLY A 63 4.84 -14.37 -9.30
N SER A 64 4.91 -15.71 -9.18
CA SER A 64 3.78 -16.62 -9.43
C SER A 64 2.92 -16.95 -8.19
N ARG A 65 3.14 -16.27 -7.06
CA ARG A 65 2.40 -16.53 -5.82
C ARG A 65 1.07 -15.81 -5.80
N GLU A 66 0.05 -16.47 -5.31
CA GLU A 66 -1.25 -15.84 -5.04
C GLU A 66 -1.18 -15.00 -3.77
N LEU A 67 -1.97 -13.94 -3.74
CA LEU A 67 -2.08 -13.06 -2.58
C LEU A 67 -3.29 -13.50 -1.75
N PRO A 68 -3.10 -13.89 -0.48
CA PRO A 68 -4.21 -14.20 0.42
C PRO A 68 -5.14 -13.00 0.65
N VAL A 69 -4.58 -11.78 0.70
CA VAL A 69 -5.37 -10.54 0.75
C VAL A 69 -5.21 -9.84 -0.59
N SER A 70 -6.30 -9.73 -1.36
CA SER A 70 -6.29 -9.05 -2.66
C SER A 70 -6.27 -7.53 -2.48
N PRO A 71 -5.45 -6.79 -3.24
CA PRO A 71 -5.50 -5.32 -3.24
C PRO A 71 -6.80 -4.77 -3.84
N LEU A 72 -7.58 -5.59 -4.52
CA LEU A 72 -8.84 -5.19 -5.15
C LEU A 72 -10.07 -5.40 -4.25
N GLN A 73 -9.93 -6.08 -3.12
CA GLN A 73 -11.04 -6.19 -2.17
C GLN A 73 -11.24 -4.88 -1.40
N GLU A 74 -12.49 -4.50 -1.17
CA GLU A 74 -12.86 -3.19 -0.58
C GLU A 74 -12.26 -2.97 0.81
N ASP A 75 -12.18 -4.04 1.60
CA ASP A 75 -11.68 -4.04 2.98
C ASP A 75 -10.18 -4.35 3.09
N CYS A 76 -9.46 -4.45 1.97
CA CYS A 76 -8.04 -4.81 1.93
C CYS A 76 -7.20 -4.07 3.00
N ILE A 77 -7.39 -2.75 3.12
CA ILE A 77 -6.61 -1.94 4.06
C ILE A 77 -6.90 -2.31 5.53
N SER A 78 -8.05 -2.90 5.84
CA SER A 78 -8.40 -3.30 7.20
C SER A 78 -7.55 -4.44 7.74
N TYR A 79 -6.92 -5.21 6.86
CA TYR A 79 -6.01 -6.29 7.21
C TYR A 79 -4.68 -5.82 7.77
N PHE A 80 -4.34 -4.54 7.59
CA PHE A 80 -3.01 -4.03 7.89
C PHE A 80 -3.03 -2.92 8.93
N PHE A 81 -1.97 -2.88 9.73
CA PHE A 81 -1.65 -1.84 10.68
C PHE A 81 -0.28 -1.24 10.33
N PHE A 82 -0.10 0.06 10.50
CA PHE A 82 1.16 0.74 10.27
C PHE A 82 1.80 1.16 11.58
N GLY A 83 2.96 0.60 11.88
CA GLY A 83 3.76 0.94 13.04
C GLY A 83 4.39 2.33 12.93
N SER A 84 4.74 2.93 14.07
CA SER A 84 5.42 4.23 14.12
C SER A 84 6.84 4.21 13.52
N ASP A 85 7.42 3.03 13.41
CA ASP A 85 8.71 2.76 12.76
C ASP A 85 8.63 2.63 11.24
N GLY A 86 7.41 2.65 10.67
CA GLY A 86 7.13 2.50 9.25
C GLY A 86 6.90 1.06 8.80
N GLU A 87 6.94 0.09 9.70
CA GLU A 87 6.58 -1.28 9.37
C GLU A 87 5.07 -1.43 9.13
N ILE A 88 4.71 -2.36 8.25
CA ILE A 88 3.34 -2.82 8.06
C ILE A 88 3.19 -4.17 8.75
N LEU A 89 2.16 -4.31 9.54
CA LEU A 89 1.88 -5.47 10.37
C LEU A 89 0.44 -5.94 10.13
N PRO A 90 0.11 -7.21 10.42
CA PRO A 90 -1.29 -7.62 10.50
C PRO A 90 -2.04 -6.79 11.54
N ASN A 91 -3.28 -6.46 11.25
CA ASN A 91 -4.11 -5.74 12.20
C ASN A 91 -4.45 -6.67 13.39
N PRO A 92 -4.10 -6.30 14.63
CA PRO A 92 -4.31 -7.15 15.81
C PRO A 92 -5.79 -7.37 16.18
N LYS A 93 -6.73 -6.69 15.52
CA LYS A 93 -8.17 -6.87 15.71
C LYS A 93 -8.78 -7.98 14.85
N LEU A 94 -8.00 -8.55 13.94
CA LEU A 94 -8.41 -9.65 13.06
C LEU A 94 -8.36 -10.98 13.79
N THR A 95 -9.06 -11.97 13.25
CA THR A 95 -8.91 -13.38 13.65
C THR A 95 -7.49 -13.89 13.37
N GLU A 96 -7.08 -14.98 13.99
CA GLU A 96 -5.77 -15.59 13.74
C GLU A 96 -5.57 -15.93 12.25
N GLU A 97 -6.59 -16.51 11.61
CA GLU A 97 -6.56 -16.85 10.17
C GLU A 97 -6.35 -15.60 9.30
N GLU A 98 -7.09 -14.53 9.57
CA GLU A 98 -6.94 -13.27 8.83
C GLU A 98 -5.58 -12.61 9.07
N GLN A 99 -5.02 -12.72 10.28
CA GLN A 99 -3.66 -12.25 10.58
C GLN A 99 -2.60 -13.05 9.83
N GLU A 100 -2.79 -14.37 9.69
CA GLU A 100 -1.92 -15.21 8.86
C GLU A 100 -1.99 -14.81 7.38
N MET A 101 -3.19 -14.54 6.84
CA MET A 101 -3.39 -14.04 5.49
C MET A 101 -2.66 -12.71 5.27
N ALA A 102 -2.79 -11.77 6.20
CA ALA A 102 -2.11 -10.49 6.16
C ALA A 102 -0.58 -10.65 6.22
N SER A 103 -0.07 -11.50 7.13
CA SER A 103 1.36 -11.80 7.28
C SER A 103 1.94 -12.41 6.00
N ALA A 104 1.23 -13.37 5.41
CA ALA A 104 1.63 -14.00 4.16
C ALA A 104 1.68 -12.98 3.02
N THR A 105 0.67 -12.09 2.91
CA THR A 105 0.63 -11.03 1.90
C THR A 105 1.80 -10.04 2.07
N ILE A 106 2.09 -9.60 3.30
CA ILE A 106 3.24 -8.73 3.62
C ILE A 106 4.54 -9.39 3.17
N SER A 107 4.72 -10.67 3.47
CA SER A 107 5.90 -11.45 3.11
C SER A 107 6.03 -11.65 1.60
N ILE A 108 4.94 -12.03 0.92
CA ILE A 108 4.93 -12.27 -0.53
C ILE A 108 5.33 -11.02 -1.29
N LEU A 109 4.75 -9.88 -0.93
CA LEU A 109 5.00 -8.59 -1.57
C LEU A 109 6.23 -7.86 -1.04
N ARG A 110 6.89 -8.39 0.00
CA ARG A 110 8.02 -7.74 0.71
C ARG A 110 7.69 -6.30 1.11
N LEU A 111 6.50 -6.10 1.68
CA LEU A 111 6.04 -4.77 2.04
C LEU A 111 6.88 -4.10 3.14
N ASN A 112 7.69 -4.85 3.87
CA ASN A 112 8.67 -4.35 4.83
C ASN A 112 10.10 -4.30 4.26
N SER A 113 10.25 -4.04 2.94
CA SER A 113 11.55 -3.67 2.37
C SER A 113 12.02 -2.32 2.95
N ASN A 114 13.33 -2.14 3.09
CA ASN A 114 13.92 -0.93 3.71
C ASN A 114 13.46 0.36 3.05
N SER A 115 13.30 0.37 1.72
CA SER A 115 12.82 1.54 0.99
C SER A 115 11.39 1.91 1.34
N LEU A 116 10.50 0.93 1.51
CA LEU A 116 9.10 1.15 1.89
C LEU A 116 8.96 1.55 3.36
N ILE A 117 9.70 0.91 4.27
CA ILE A 117 9.75 1.28 5.70
C ILE A 117 10.21 2.72 5.83
N THR A 118 11.32 3.09 5.17
CA THR A 118 11.87 4.46 5.24
C THR A 118 10.87 5.49 4.74
N ALA A 119 10.23 5.24 3.60
CA ALA A 119 9.23 6.16 3.04
C ALA A 119 8.03 6.35 3.99
N ARG A 120 7.48 5.26 4.54
CA ARG A 120 6.36 5.34 5.50
C ARG A 120 6.75 6.03 6.79
N LYS A 121 7.95 5.74 7.34
CA LYS A 121 8.48 6.41 8.54
C LYS A 121 8.63 7.91 8.34
N GLN A 122 9.15 8.32 7.19
CA GLN A 122 9.28 9.74 6.86
C GLN A 122 7.92 10.44 6.83
N ILE A 123 6.93 9.89 6.13
CA ILE A 123 5.58 10.46 6.07
C ILE A 123 4.92 10.54 7.46
N LEU A 124 5.08 9.51 8.30
CA LEU A 124 4.58 9.54 9.67
C LEU A 124 5.24 10.67 10.48
N GLN A 125 6.56 10.84 10.36
CA GLN A 125 7.29 11.89 11.05
C GLN A 125 6.87 13.29 10.58
N GLU A 126 6.72 13.50 9.29
CA GLU A 126 6.21 14.76 8.71
C GLU A 126 4.79 15.05 9.20
N THR A 127 3.92 14.02 9.23
CA THR A 127 2.55 14.15 9.75
C THR A 127 2.54 14.52 11.24
N VAL A 128 3.40 13.92 12.06
CA VAL A 128 3.54 14.29 13.49
C VAL A 128 3.90 15.76 13.65
N ASN A 129 4.83 16.27 12.83
CA ASN A 129 5.23 17.68 12.88
C ASN A 129 4.07 18.59 12.48
N LEU A 130 3.36 18.28 11.40
CA LEU A 130 2.16 19.03 10.98
C LEU A 130 1.04 18.99 12.04
N ILE A 131 0.83 17.87 12.71
CA ILE A 131 -0.16 17.75 13.81
C ILE A 131 0.19 18.69 14.96
N LYS A 132 1.47 18.84 15.29
CA LYS A 132 1.92 19.79 16.35
C LYS A 132 1.65 21.24 15.98
N GLU A 133 1.76 21.59 14.71
CA GLU A 133 1.57 22.95 14.20
C GLU A 133 0.10 23.30 13.96
N LEU A 134 -0.67 22.40 13.36
CA LEU A 134 -2.00 22.68 12.82
C LEU A 134 -3.14 21.97 13.57
N GLY A 135 -2.80 21.05 14.47
CA GLY A 135 -3.77 20.18 15.14
C GLY A 135 -4.18 18.96 14.32
N LYS A 136 -4.49 17.86 15.06
CA LYS A 136 -4.76 16.54 14.48
C LYS A 136 -5.90 16.54 13.47
N LEU A 137 -7.05 17.14 13.80
CA LEU A 137 -8.24 17.12 12.91
C LEU A 137 -7.95 17.82 11.59
N THR A 138 -7.34 19.01 11.63
CA THR A 138 -6.98 19.76 10.43
C THR A 138 -6.05 18.96 9.50
N VAL A 139 -5.08 18.26 10.07
CA VAL A 139 -4.14 17.46 9.27
C VAL A 139 -4.83 16.26 8.66
N LEU A 140 -5.65 15.52 9.42
CA LEU A 140 -6.40 14.38 8.90
C LEU A 140 -7.36 14.79 7.78
N ASP A 141 -8.07 15.91 7.93
CA ASP A 141 -8.94 16.44 6.86
C ASP A 141 -8.15 16.77 5.59
N ARG A 142 -6.96 17.37 5.72
CA ARG A 142 -6.09 17.65 4.57
C ARG A 142 -5.61 16.40 3.85
N LEU A 143 -5.34 15.31 4.58
CA LEU A 143 -4.92 14.03 3.97
C LEU A 143 -6.01 13.42 3.08
N PHE A 144 -7.29 13.72 3.33
CA PHE A 144 -8.40 13.31 2.46
C PHE A 144 -8.62 14.22 1.26
N GLN A 145 -7.90 15.36 1.16
CA GLN A 145 -8.06 16.28 0.04
C GLN A 145 -7.22 15.84 -1.14
N ARG A 146 -7.82 15.91 -2.33
CA ARG A 146 -7.12 15.70 -3.59
C ARG A 146 -6.43 17.00 -4.01
N ASN A 147 -5.27 16.88 -4.63
CA ASN A 147 -4.58 18.02 -5.22
C ASN A 147 -5.30 18.51 -6.50
N ALA A 148 -4.79 19.57 -7.13
CA ALA A 148 -5.34 20.14 -8.36
C ALA A 148 -5.41 19.14 -9.53
N GLN A 149 -4.65 18.05 -9.50
CA GLN A 149 -4.64 16.98 -10.48
C GLN A 149 -5.58 15.83 -10.10
N GLY A 150 -6.36 15.97 -9.03
CA GLY A 150 -7.30 14.96 -8.54
C GLY A 150 -6.64 13.78 -7.80
N ALA A 151 -5.35 13.86 -7.47
CA ALA A 151 -4.62 12.82 -6.76
C ALA A 151 -4.53 13.10 -5.25
N PHE A 152 -4.53 12.03 -4.46
CA PHE A 152 -4.16 12.11 -3.04
C PHE A 152 -2.66 12.30 -2.86
N ALA A 153 -2.24 12.78 -1.69
CA ALA A 153 -0.84 12.80 -1.31
C ALA A 153 -0.27 11.36 -1.28
N PRO A 154 1.00 11.15 -1.65
CA PRO A 154 1.63 9.84 -1.55
C PRO A 154 1.54 9.29 -0.12
N TYR A 155 1.25 8.00 0.02
CA TYR A 155 1.10 7.33 1.31
C TYR A 155 0.05 7.94 2.27
N TYR A 156 -0.90 8.73 1.78
CA TYR A 156 -1.90 9.45 2.61
C TYR A 156 -2.64 8.54 3.59
N PHE A 157 -2.89 7.31 3.22
CA PHE A 157 -3.59 6.34 4.07
C PHE A 157 -2.73 5.82 5.24
N VAL A 158 -1.40 5.89 5.16
CA VAL A 158 -0.51 5.44 6.24
C VAL A 158 -0.73 6.25 7.52
N PRO A 159 -0.62 7.60 7.51
CA PRO A 159 -0.94 8.38 8.69
C PRO A 159 -2.43 8.31 9.07
N LEU A 160 -3.34 8.21 8.11
CA LEU A 160 -4.76 8.04 8.44
C LEU A 160 -4.98 6.80 9.29
N ARG A 161 -4.48 5.64 8.86
CA ARG A 161 -4.62 4.38 9.61
C ARG A 161 -3.86 4.41 10.94
N HIS A 162 -2.68 5.00 10.97
CA HIS A 162 -1.86 5.09 12.18
C HIS A 162 -2.50 5.98 13.25
N PHE A 163 -3.02 7.17 12.88
CA PHE A 163 -3.53 8.15 13.86
C PHE A 163 -5.03 8.01 14.14
N GLN A 164 -5.82 7.44 13.26
CA GLN A 164 -7.24 7.18 13.53
C GLN A 164 -7.44 5.98 14.45
N ARG A 165 -6.50 5.04 14.49
CA ARG A 165 -6.59 3.78 15.26
C ARG A 165 -7.91 3.04 15.02
N ILE A 166 -8.34 3.03 13.75
CA ILE A 166 -9.57 2.37 13.30
C ILE A 166 -9.28 0.87 13.12
#